data_53811206078ce1f19d22e438f2d3a9ab
#
_entry.id   53811206078ce1f19d22e438f2d3a9ab
#
_cell.length_a   1.000
_cell.length_b   1.000
_cell.length_c   1.000
_cell.angle_alpha   90.00
_cell.angle_beta   90.00
_cell.angle_gamma   90.00
#
_symmetry.space_group_name_H-M   'P 1'
#
loop_
_entity.id
_entity.type
_entity.pdbx_description
1 polymer ?
#
loop_
_entity_poly.entity_id
_entity_poly.type
_entity_poly.pdbx_seq_one_letter_code
_entity_poly.pdbx_strand_id
1 'polypeptide(L)'
;MKSATRNILTFLVPMAYLAMGSVSYAGTPTATTYTADDLFIGFHQTGNTSDYLVKIGQASTFTSTQTLSLGDIASDLAAVFGSGWATDATIKWGVIGTTRLATVGSDPAHTIYASKQGNASTATPWNTGSTSTLSTGDAKIASMTSGYNGKTSTANSSVGLVQNNIGTASNSAYASFHTGGANATGAAANLSFALFNPTIEASNASGITSSSSTLAVYRLVPGAVAPATALGTFSINSSGTVTFTAATTSAYNTWASSYSLSGANALPTATPANDGIQNMVKFALGANPNSGSDAQFLPTAVSGPTNLTFSFPHNPASVAEYDVAVDTSTDLLSWTSAPAGTESGGIYTTVIPKNGVPSLFARLRVTKK
;
A
#
# COMPACT_ATOMS: atom_id res chain seq x y z
N MET A 1 -54.61 -51.33 -35.35
CA MET A 1 -54.04 -50.39 -34.30
C MET A 1 -52.91 -49.67 -34.99
N LYS A 2 -53.09 -48.38 -35.36
CA LYS A 2 -52.08 -47.50 -35.95
C LYS A 2 -51.49 -46.60 -34.88
N SER A 3 -50.20 -46.79 -34.60
CA SER A 3 -49.44 -45.91 -33.70
C SER A 3 -49.10 -44.61 -34.43
N ALA A 4 -49.48 -43.48 -33.85
CA ALA A 4 -49.14 -42.15 -34.34
C ALA A 4 -47.91 -41.65 -33.61
N THR A 5 -46.79 -41.51 -34.32
CA THR A 5 -45.55 -40.91 -33.83
C THR A 5 -45.69 -39.39 -33.90
N ARG A 6 -45.59 -38.73 -32.75
CA ARG A 6 -45.69 -37.28 -32.61
C ARG A 6 -44.26 -36.72 -32.71
N ASN A 7 -43.95 -36.05 -33.82
CA ASN A 7 -42.70 -35.28 -33.97
C ASN A 7 -42.82 -33.96 -33.17
N ILE A 8 -41.96 -33.79 -32.14
CA ILE A 8 -41.80 -32.55 -31.45
C ILE A 8 -40.70 -31.74 -32.16
N LEU A 9 -41.11 -30.68 -32.82
CA LEU A 9 -40.20 -29.75 -33.48
C LEU A 9 -39.72 -28.72 -32.43
N THR A 10 -38.47 -28.86 -31.95
CA THR A 10 -37.87 -27.93 -31.01
C THR A 10 -37.30 -26.74 -31.80
N PHE A 11 -37.92 -25.58 -31.66
CA PHE A 11 -37.39 -24.32 -32.17
C PHE A 11 -36.31 -23.82 -31.23
N LEU A 12 -35.05 -23.86 -31.65
CA LEU A 12 -33.98 -23.08 -31.02
C LEU A 12 -34.12 -21.61 -31.48
N VAL A 13 -34.50 -20.73 -30.55
CA VAL A 13 -34.41 -19.28 -30.75
C VAL A 13 -32.99 -18.86 -30.39
N PRO A 14 -32.21 -18.31 -31.31
CA PRO A 14 -30.91 -17.74 -30.94
C PRO A 14 -31.16 -16.48 -30.10
N MET A 15 -30.78 -16.55 -28.83
CA MET A 15 -30.71 -15.36 -27.97
C MET A 15 -29.53 -14.49 -28.45
N ALA A 16 -29.83 -13.48 -29.25
CA ALA A 16 -28.85 -12.42 -29.54
C ALA A 16 -28.60 -11.65 -28.26
N TYR A 17 -27.42 -11.86 -27.65
CA TYR A 17 -26.92 -10.96 -26.62
C TYR A 17 -26.64 -9.62 -27.30
N LEU A 18 -27.54 -8.64 -27.13
CA LEU A 18 -27.23 -7.26 -27.35
C LEU A 18 -26.21 -6.87 -26.26
N ALA A 19 -24.96 -6.72 -26.64
CA ALA A 19 -23.99 -5.99 -25.83
C ALA A 19 -24.49 -4.55 -25.76
N MET A 20 -25.20 -4.21 -24.68
CA MET A 20 -25.47 -2.81 -24.34
C MET A 20 -24.12 -2.21 -23.97
N GLY A 21 -23.48 -1.56 -24.95
CA GLY A 21 -22.40 -0.64 -24.68
C GLY A 21 -22.93 0.38 -23.67
N SER A 22 -22.26 0.52 -22.54
CA SER A 22 -22.53 1.58 -21.57
C SER A 22 -22.37 2.91 -22.29
N VAL A 23 -23.48 3.59 -22.59
CA VAL A 23 -23.46 4.96 -23.07
C VAL A 23 -23.02 5.79 -21.88
N SER A 24 -21.75 6.19 -21.90
CA SER A 24 -21.23 7.15 -20.94
C SER A 24 -21.89 8.50 -21.25
N TYR A 25 -22.82 8.94 -20.43
CA TYR A 25 -23.34 10.29 -20.53
C TYR A 25 -22.27 11.23 -19.99
N ALA A 26 -21.73 12.09 -20.83
CA ALA A 26 -20.91 13.21 -20.38
C ALA A 26 -21.72 14.03 -19.36
N GLY A 27 -21.16 14.21 -18.18
CA GLY A 27 -21.77 15.02 -17.12
C GLY A 27 -21.74 16.51 -17.47
N THR A 28 -22.50 17.31 -16.72
CA THR A 28 -22.36 18.77 -16.82
C THR A 28 -21.11 19.19 -16.05
N PRO A 29 -20.19 19.97 -16.66
CA PRO A 29 -19.04 20.51 -15.93
C PRO A 29 -19.49 21.30 -14.70
N THR A 30 -18.83 21.07 -13.58
CA THR A 30 -19.14 21.69 -12.30
C THR A 30 -17.92 22.39 -11.71
N ALA A 31 -18.15 23.28 -10.75
CA ALA A 31 -17.03 23.87 -10.01
C ALA A 31 -16.37 22.81 -9.13
N THR A 32 -15.05 22.66 -9.29
CA THR A 32 -14.25 21.76 -8.47
C THR A 32 -14.08 22.33 -7.06
N THR A 33 -14.04 21.46 -6.05
CA THR A 33 -13.86 21.86 -4.65
C THR A 33 -12.69 21.12 -4.03
N TYR A 34 -11.95 21.80 -3.16
CA TYR A 34 -10.88 21.24 -2.37
C TYR A 34 -11.21 21.35 -0.87
N THR A 35 -10.92 20.30 -0.15
CA THR A 35 -10.96 20.25 1.31
C THR A 35 -9.60 19.72 1.80
N ALA A 36 -9.14 20.18 2.96
CA ALA A 36 -7.93 19.60 3.58
C ALA A 36 -8.08 18.08 3.69
N ASP A 37 -6.98 17.34 3.47
CA ASP A 37 -6.95 15.88 3.40
C ASP A 37 -7.44 15.27 2.05
N ASP A 38 -7.91 16.08 1.10
CA ASP A 38 -8.21 15.55 -0.24
C ASP A 38 -6.93 15.04 -0.93
N LEU A 39 -7.01 13.82 -1.46
CA LEU A 39 -6.01 13.21 -2.33
C LEU A 39 -6.34 13.49 -3.79
N PHE A 40 -5.29 13.61 -4.58
CA PHE A 40 -5.35 13.80 -6.01
C PHE A 40 -4.51 12.75 -6.72
N ILE A 41 -5.00 12.25 -7.85
CA ILE A 41 -4.17 11.61 -8.87
C ILE A 41 -3.83 12.66 -9.91
N GLY A 42 -2.55 12.85 -10.17
CA GLY A 42 -2.05 13.66 -11.26
C GLY A 42 -1.48 12.79 -12.36
N PHE A 43 -1.70 13.19 -13.60
CA PHE A 43 -1.13 12.58 -14.80
C PHE A 43 -0.42 13.65 -15.61
N HIS A 44 0.80 13.35 -16.06
CA HIS A 44 1.51 14.19 -17.01
C HIS A 44 2.25 13.36 -18.04
N GLN A 45 2.59 14.00 -19.16
CA GLN A 45 3.35 13.40 -20.25
C GLN A 45 4.49 14.33 -20.63
N THR A 46 5.69 13.77 -20.77
CA THR A 46 6.88 14.54 -21.18
C THR A 46 6.61 15.22 -22.52
N GLY A 47 6.77 16.55 -22.56
CA GLY A 47 6.55 17.37 -23.75
C GLY A 47 5.09 17.78 -24.02
N ASN A 48 4.12 17.29 -23.24
CA ASN A 48 2.74 17.77 -23.31
C ASN A 48 2.60 19.10 -22.55
N THR A 49 1.74 19.98 -23.04
CA THR A 49 1.47 21.30 -22.43
C THR A 49 0.33 21.28 -21.43
N SER A 50 -0.26 20.12 -21.20
CA SER A 50 -1.39 19.92 -20.29
C SER A 50 -1.14 18.73 -19.38
N ASP A 51 -1.56 18.88 -18.12
CA ASP A 51 -1.69 17.82 -17.14
C ASP A 51 -3.16 17.48 -16.94
N TYR A 52 -3.43 16.30 -16.40
CA TYR A 52 -4.77 15.95 -15.94
C TYR A 52 -4.72 15.65 -14.44
N LEU A 53 -5.59 16.31 -13.68
CA LEU A 53 -5.67 16.19 -12.22
C LEU A 53 -7.06 15.74 -11.80
N VAL A 54 -7.14 14.69 -10.96
CA VAL A 54 -8.40 14.12 -10.49
C VAL A 54 -8.40 14.08 -8.98
N LYS A 55 -9.42 14.67 -8.34
CA LYS A 55 -9.66 14.50 -6.91
C LYS A 55 -10.26 13.11 -6.65
N ILE A 56 -9.67 12.35 -5.73
CA ILE A 56 -10.07 10.97 -5.45
C ILE A 56 -10.74 10.78 -4.09
N GLY A 57 -10.83 11.81 -3.28
CA GLY A 57 -11.44 11.80 -1.95
C GLY A 57 -10.46 12.10 -0.83
N GLN A 58 -10.94 12.15 0.40
CA GLN A 58 -10.11 12.42 1.57
C GLN A 58 -9.28 11.19 1.97
N ALA A 59 -8.03 11.40 2.40
CA ALA A 59 -7.13 10.32 2.80
C ALA A 59 -7.70 9.45 3.93
N SER A 60 -8.45 10.06 4.83
CA SER A 60 -9.16 9.38 5.93
C SER A 60 -10.21 8.35 5.48
N THR A 61 -10.66 8.42 4.22
CA THR A 61 -11.66 7.47 3.68
C THR A 61 -11.04 6.20 3.10
N PHE A 62 -9.71 6.17 2.92
CA PHE A 62 -9.00 5.04 2.32
C PHE A 62 -8.61 3.99 3.38
N THR A 63 -9.60 3.40 4.04
CA THR A 63 -9.43 2.41 5.12
C THR A 63 -9.69 0.98 4.68
N SER A 64 -10.31 0.78 3.51
CA SER A 64 -10.63 -0.53 2.94
C SER A 64 -10.42 -0.54 1.43
N THR A 65 -10.25 -1.72 0.84
CA THR A 65 -10.15 -1.89 -0.61
C THR A 65 -11.44 -1.44 -1.28
N GLN A 66 -11.31 -0.59 -2.31
CA GLN A 66 -12.44 0.03 -2.99
C GLN A 66 -12.12 0.41 -4.44
N THR A 67 -13.14 0.43 -5.29
CA THR A 67 -13.08 1.00 -6.63
C THR A 67 -13.63 2.44 -6.56
N LEU A 68 -12.92 3.39 -7.20
CA LEU A 68 -13.25 4.79 -7.11
C LEU A 68 -14.27 5.20 -8.18
N SER A 69 -15.24 6.02 -7.80
CA SER A 69 -16.22 6.61 -8.71
C SER A 69 -15.75 7.99 -9.20
N LEU A 70 -14.94 8.01 -10.26
CA LEU A 70 -14.28 9.21 -10.77
C LEU A 70 -14.90 9.77 -12.06
N GLY A 71 -16.01 9.20 -12.54
CA GLY A 71 -16.56 9.50 -13.87
C GLY A 71 -15.77 8.77 -14.96
N ASP A 72 -15.84 9.27 -16.19
CA ASP A 72 -15.12 8.68 -17.34
C ASP A 72 -13.76 9.36 -17.53
N ILE A 73 -12.84 9.06 -16.63
CA ILE A 73 -11.47 9.60 -16.75
C ILE A 73 -10.70 9.01 -17.93
N ALA A 74 -11.11 7.87 -18.50
CA ALA A 74 -10.47 7.32 -19.69
C ALA A 74 -10.66 8.21 -20.90
N SER A 75 -11.88 8.77 -21.09
CA SER A 75 -12.16 9.75 -22.14
C SER A 75 -11.37 11.04 -21.92
N ASP A 76 -11.22 11.50 -20.69
CA ASP A 76 -10.39 12.67 -20.39
C ASP A 76 -8.90 12.40 -20.67
N LEU A 77 -8.37 11.26 -20.25
CA LEU A 77 -6.99 10.86 -20.53
C LEU A 77 -6.73 10.74 -22.04
N ALA A 78 -7.69 10.18 -22.78
CA ALA A 78 -7.61 10.10 -24.24
C ALA A 78 -7.65 11.49 -24.90
N ALA A 79 -8.44 12.42 -24.38
CA ALA A 79 -8.50 13.79 -24.88
C ALA A 79 -7.20 14.57 -24.62
N VAL A 80 -6.55 14.35 -23.48
CA VAL A 80 -5.32 15.07 -23.08
C VAL A 80 -4.06 14.45 -23.68
N PHE A 81 -3.96 13.10 -23.66
CA PHE A 81 -2.73 12.38 -23.99
C PHE A 81 -2.83 11.50 -25.24
N GLY A 82 -4.01 11.45 -25.87
CA GLY A 82 -4.26 10.60 -27.04
C GLY A 82 -4.87 9.24 -26.69
N SER A 83 -5.47 8.58 -27.70
CA SER A 83 -6.19 7.31 -27.53
C SER A 83 -5.30 6.13 -27.04
N GLY A 84 -3.98 6.24 -27.21
CA GLY A 84 -3.01 5.26 -26.72
C GLY A 84 -2.56 5.44 -25.27
N TRP A 85 -3.16 6.36 -24.52
CA TRP A 85 -2.71 6.76 -23.18
C TRP A 85 -2.42 5.57 -22.24
N ALA A 86 -3.20 4.52 -22.33
CA ALA A 86 -3.12 3.38 -21.40
C ALA A 86 -1.79 2.61 -21.48
N THR A 87 -1.16 2.60 -22.65
CA THR A 87 0.11 1.88 -22.94
C THR A 87 1.26 2.82 -23.25
N ASP A 88 1.07 4.14 -23.17
CA ASP A 88 2.11 5.11 -23.44
C ASP A 88 3.11 5.19 -22.28
N ALA A 89 4.36 4.80 -22.55
CA ALA A 89 5.44 4.79 -21.57
C ALA A 89 5.92 6.21 -21.16
N THR A 90 5.54 7.24 -21.90
CA THR A 90 5.92 8.63 -21.61
C THR A 90 4.96 9.30 -20.62
N ILE A 91 3.79 8.71 -20.38
CA ILE A 91 2.85 9.17 -19.36
C ILE A 91 3.27 8.65 -18.00
N LYS A 92 3.23 9.55 -17.03
CA LYS A 92 3.49 9.26 -15.62
C LYS A 92 2.28 9.66 -14.79
N TRP A 93 2.10 9.01 -13.66
CA TRP A 93 1.03 9.30 -12.73
C TRP A 93 1.49 9.19 -11.29
N GLY A 94 0.87 9.95 -10.40
CA GLY A 94 1.19 9.97 -8.98
C GLY A 94 0.00 10.37 -8.13
N VAL A 95 0.04 10.01 -6.85
CA VAL A 95 -0.97 10.40 -5.85
C VAL A 95 -0.33 11.35 -4.86
N ILE A 96 -1.01 12.46 -4.59
CA ILE A 96 -0.52 13.48 -3.67
C ILE A 96 -1.67 14.15 -2.92
N GLY A 97 -1.41 14.57 -1.69
CA GLY A 97 -2.35 15.32 -0.85
C GLY A 97 -1.70 15.88 0.39
N THR A 98 -2.41 16.71 1.14
CA THR A 98 -1.93 17.28 2.40
C THR A 98 -3.07 17.73 3.29
N THR A 99 -2.86 17.68 4.62
CA THR A 99 -3.73 18.33 5.58
C THR A 99 -3.53 19.84 5.63
N ARG A 100 -2.47 20.35 5.03
CA ARG A 100 -2.06 21.76 5.00
C ARG A 100 -1.91 22.31 6.44
N LEU A 101 -2.68 23.33 6.79
CA LEU A 101 -2.67 23.98 8.11
C LEU A 101 -3.70 23.38 9.08
N ALA A 102 -4.48 22.41 8.63
CA ALA A 102 -5.51 21.78 9.44
C ALA A 102 -4.99 20.50 10.11
N THR A 103 -5.53 20.17 11.28
CA THR A 103 -5.49 18.80 11.80
C THR A 103 -6.76 18.09 11.34
N VAL A 104 -6.63 16.94 10.69
CA VAL A 104 -7.76 16.15 10.19
C VAL A 104 -7.71 14.77 10.83
N GLY A 105 -8.68 14.47 11.69
CA GLY A 105 -8.66 13.24 12.49
C GLY A 105 -7.39 13.15 13.35
N SER A 106 -6.61 12.11 13.15
CA SER A 106 -5.31 11.92 13.82
C SER A 106 -4.12 12.54 13.09
N ASP A 107 -4.35 13.16 11.92
CA ASP A 107 -3.29 13.70 11.08
C ASP A 107 -3.05 15.17 11.41
N PRO A 108 -1.89 15.53 11.97
CA PRO A 108 -1.58 16.90 12.31
C PRO A 108 -1.42 17.77 11.06
N ALA A 109 -1.45 19.08 11.23
CA ALA A 109 -1.09 20.04 10.18
C ALA A 109 0.25 19.67 9.54
N HIS A 110 0.38 19.94 8.25
CA HIS A 110 1.56 19.61 7.43
C HIS A 110 1.80 18.10 7.19
N THR A 111 0.84 17.24 7.50
CA THR A 111 0.90 15.84 7.04
C THR A 111 0.82 15.82 5.51
N ILE A 112 1.74 15.10 4.87
CA ILE A 112 1.76 14.89 3.43
C ILE A 112 1.40 13.45 3.12
N TYR A 113 0.60 13.26 2.08
CA TYR A 113 0.37 11.98 1.44
C TYR A 113 1.07 11.98 0.11
N ALA A 114 1.94 11.00 -0.12
CA ALA A 114 2.71 10.92 -1.35
C ALA A 114 2.88 9.48 -1.81
N SER A 115 2.71 9.28 -3.09
CA SER A 115 2.89 7.97 -3.71
C SER A 115 4.36 7.64 -3.99
N LYS A 116 4.59 6.37 -4.25
CA LYS A 116 5.84 5.81 -4.75
C LYS A 116 5.52 4.60 -5.61
N GLN A 117 6.23 4.42 -6.71
CA GLN A 117 6.02 3.26 -7.58
C GLN A 117 6.19 1.95 -6.81
N GLY A 118 5.28 1.01 -7.03
CA GLY A 118 5.18 -0.27 -6.37
C GLY A 118 3.91 -0.43 -5.55
N ASN A 119 3.79 -1.54 -4.84
CA ASN A 119 2.69 -1.77 -3.92
C ASN A 119 3.11 -1.53 -2.46
N ALA A 120 2.14 -1.27 -1.59
CA ALA A 120 2.36 -0.88 -0.21
C ALA A 120 3.07 -1.95 0.65
N SER A 121 3.03 -3.23 0.24
CA SER A 121 3.70 -4.31 0.96
C SER A 121 5.16 -4.53 0.55
N THR A 122 5.58 -4.05 -0.62
CA THR A 122 6.91 -4.30 -1.17
C THR A 122 7.74 -3.05 -1.42
N ALA A 123 7.11 -1.89 -1.63
CA ALA A 123 7.83 -0.64 -1.82
C ALA A 123 8.44 -0.14 -0.52
N THR A 124 9.69 0.31 -0.58
CA THR A 124 10.35 0.94 0.57
C THR A 124 9.65 2.25 0.92
N PRO A 125 9.15 2.44 2.15
CA PRO A 125 8.48 3.67 2.55
C PRO A 125 9.35 4.92 2.36
N TRP A 126 8.69 6.06 2.23
CA TRP A 126 9.37 7.34 2.34
C TRP A 126 9.90 7.55 3.77
N ASN A 127 11.01 8.25 3.90
CA ASN A 127 11.41 8.78 5.19
C ASN A 127 10.51 9.97 5.54
N THR A 128 10.16 10.10 6.79
CA THR A 128 9.49 11.30 7.30
C THR A 128 10.51 12.44 7.43
N GLY A 129 10.02 13.65 7.44
CA GLY A 129 10.84 14.85 7.58
C GLY A 129 10.51 15.65 8.82
N SER A 130 11.34 16.68 9.09
CA SER A 130 11.01 17.68 10.10
C SER A 130 9.73 18.43 9.71
N THR A 131 9.07 19.05 10.69
CA THR A 131 7.91 19.93 10.45
C THR A 131 8.23 21.00 9.41
N SER A 132 9.42 21.59 9.48
CA SER A 132 9.86 22.61 8.52
C SER A 132 10.00 22.05 7.08
N THR A 133 10.53 20.85 6.94
CA THR A 133 10.65 20.20 5.64
C THR A 133 9.28 19.88 5.02
N LEU A 134 8.38 19.29 5.82
CA LEU A 134 7.04 18.94 5.33
C LEU A 134 6.18 20.18 5.09
N SER A 135 6.31 21.24 5.91
CA SER A 135 5.59 22.51 5.68
C SER A 135 5.98 23.18 4.36
N THR A 136 7.23 23.02 3.94
CA THR A 136 7.67 23.50 2.62
C THR A 136 7.04 22.70 1.49
N GLY A 137 6.99 21.36 1.61
CA GLY A 137 6.36 20.46 0.65
C GLY A 137 4.85 20.71 0.54
N ASP A 138 4.17 20.82 1.67
CA ASP A 138 2.72 21.03 1.68
C ASP A 138 2.30 22.38 1.08
N ALA A 139 3.11 23.43 1.26
CA ALA A 139 2.86 24.73 0.66
C ALA A 139 2.80 24.66 -0.88
N LYS A 140 3.54 23.74 -1.47
CA LYS A 140 3.51 23.50 -2.92
C LYS A 140 2.29 22.70 -3.33
N ILE A 141 1.96 21.65 -2.59
CA ILE A 141 0.70 20.92 -2.80
C ILE A 141 -0.48 21.90 -2.72
N ALA A 142 -0.45 22.85 -1.77
CA ALA A 142 -1.47 23.89 -1.64
C ALA A 142 -1.56 24.81 -2.87
N SER A 143 -0.46 25.08 -3.55
CA SER A 143 -0.50 25.84 -4.83
C SER A 143 -1.24 25.04 -5.92
N MET A 144 -0.98 23.74 -6.03
CA MET A 144 -1.71 22.85 -6.93
C MET A 144 -3.19 22.79 -6.58
N THR A 145 -3.54 22.61 -5.32
CA THR A 145 -4.94 22.57 -4.87
C THR A 145 -5.66 23.90 -5.08
N SER A 146 -4.97 25.04 -4.99
CA SER A 146 -5.48 26.35 -5.37
C SER A 146 -5.74 26.44 -6.88
N GLY A 147 -4.88 25.81 -7.68
CA GLY A 147 -5.08 25.69 -9.14
C GLY A 147 -6.24 24.77 -9.52
N TYR A 148 -6.70 23.92 -8.60
CA TYR A 148 -7.84 23.04 -8.77
C TYR A 148 -9.15 23.67 -8.25
N ASN A 149 -9.13 24.25 -7.07
CA ASN A 149 -10.32 24.73 -6.38
C ASN A 149 -11.04 25.87 -7.14
N GLY A 150 -12.35 25.75 -7.29
CA GLY A 150 -13.18 26.73 -7.99
C GLY A 150 -12.99 26.75 -9.50
N LYS A 151 -12.32 25.76 -10.08
CA LYS A 151 -12.18 25.61 -11.54
C LYS A 151 -13.34 24.79 -12.10
N THR A 152 -13.50 24.84 -13.42
CA THR A 152 -14.52 24.05 -14.11
C THR A 152 -13.98 22.66 -14.40
N SER A 153 -14.66 21.63 -13.91
CA SER A 153 -14.34 20.23 -14.19
C SER A 153 -14.51 19.89 -15.67
N THR A 154 -13.98 18.72 -16.08
CA THR A 154 -14.28 18.18 -17.40
C THR A 154 -15.75 17.76 -17.50
N ALA A 155 -16.24 17.58 -18.73
CA ALA A 155 -17.58 17.05 -18.95
C ALA A 155 -17.68 15.54 -18.62
N ASN A 156 -16.56 14.82 -18.64
CA ASN A 156 -16.52 13.37 -18.41
C ASN A 156 -16.34 13.02 -16.92
N SER A 157 -15.77 13.95 -16.14
CA SER A 157 -15.53 13.75 -14.71
C SER A 157 -15.75 15.03 -13.93
N SER A 158 -16.73 15.04 -13.01
CA SER A 158 -16.99 16.19 -12.13
C SER A 158 -15.87 16.49 -11.13
N VAL A 159 -14.90 15.59 -11.00
CA VAL A 159 -13.72 15.71 -10.15
C VAL A 159 -12.42 15.79 -10.94
N GLY A 160 -12.49 15.80 -12.28
CA GLY A 160 -11.36 15.88 -13.19
C GLY A 160 -11.14 17.32 -13.69
N LEU A 161 -9.87 17.72 -13.83
CA LEU A 161 -9.46 19.03 -14.34
C LEU A 161 -8.27 18.88 -15.28
N VAL A 162 -8.37 19.50 -16.47
CA VAL A 162 -7.21 19.70 -17.36
C VAL A 162 -6.50 20.99 -16.95
N GLN A 163 -5.21 20.89 -16.67
CA GLN A 163 -4.38 22.02 -16.24
C GLN A 163 -3.36 22.39 -17.32
N ASN A 164 -3.19 23.67 -17.56
CA ASN A 164 -2.08 24.17 -18.39
C ASN A 164 -0.79 24.14 -17.54
N ASN A 165 0.26 23.49 -18.04
CA ASN A 165 1.53 23.30 -17.34
C ASN A 165 2.69 24.11 -17.93
N ILE A 166 2.43 25.17 -18.72
CA ILE A 166 3.43 26.07 -19.27
C ILE A 166 3.33 27.49 -18.72
N GLY A 167 4.46 28.19 -18.72
CA GLY A 167 4.55 29.58 -18.26
C GLY A 167 4.22 29.71 -16.77
N THR A 168 3.60 30.83 -16.40
CA THR A 168 3.19 31.08 -15.00
C THR A 168 2.07 30.16 -14.52
N ALA A 169 1.26 29.61 -15.42
CA ALA A 169 0.21 28.65 -15.10
C ALA A 169 0.80 27.33 -14.55
N SER A 170 2.03 27.00 -14.92
CA SER A 170 2.72 25.80 -14.42
C SER A 170 2.86 25.78 -12.90
N ASN A 171 2.89 26.93 -12.23
CA ASN A 171 3.05 27.02 -10.78
C ASN A 171 1.90 26.39 -9.97
N SER A 172 0.76 26.15 -10.60
CA SER A 172 -0.41 25.50 -10.01
C SER A 172 -0.77 24.18 -10.70
N ALA A 173 0.02 23.73 -11.68
CA ALA A 173 -0.20 22.48 -12.38
C ALA A 173 0.52 21.32 -11.70
N TYR A 174 0.02 20.11 -11.89
CA TYR A 174 0.57 18.91 -11.29
C TYR A 174 2.05 18.70 -11.65
N ALA A 175 2.43 18.85 -12.92
CA ALA A 175 3.81 18.65 -13.37
C ALA A 175 4.84 19.57 -12.69
N SER A 176 4.42 20.68 -12.08
CA SER A 176 5.34 21.59 -11.37
C SER A 176 5.88 21.04 -10.08
N PHE A 177 5.27 19.98 -9.55
CA PHE A 177 5.54 19.50 -8.18
C PHE A 177 6.40 18.26 -8.11
N HIS A 178 6.70 17.62 -9.22
CA HIS A 178 7.59 16.46 -9.22
C HIS A 178 8.93 16.76 -9.86
N THR A 179 9.96 16.06 -9.41
CA THR A 179 11.31 16.18 -9.97
C THR A 179 11.35 15.55 -11.36
N GLY A 180 11.78 16.33 -12.36
CA GLY A 180 11.97 15.84 -13.73
C GLY A 180 10.78 16.03 -14.67
N GLY A 181 9.75 16.77 -14.28
CA GLY A 181 8.73 17.23 -15.22
C GLY A 181 9.34 18.08 -16.31
N ALA A 182 9.08 17.75 -17.57
CA ALA A 182 9.69 18.42 -18.73
C ALA A 182 9.42 19.93 -18.75
N ASN A 183 8.39 20.38 -18.07
CA ASN A 183 7.95 21.77 -18.01
C ASN A 183 8.13 22.39 -16.62
N ALA A 184 8.74 21.70 -15.68
CA ALA A 184 9.08 22.25 -14.38
C ALA A 184 10.21 23.28 -14.56
N THR A 185 9.86 24.53 -14.81
CA THR A 185 10.81 25.64 -14.95
C THR A 185 10.76 26.54 -13.73
N GLY A 186 11.94 26.79 -13.15
CA GLY A 186 12.12 27.76 -12.08
C GLY A 186 12.26 27.18 -10.67
N ALA A 187 12.45 28.06 -9.68
CA ALA A 187 12.72 27.71 -8.29
C ALA A 187 11.63 26.86 -7.62
N ALA A 188 10.42 26.87 -8.16
CA ALA A 188 9.31 26.06 -7.66
C ALA A 188 9.53 24.55 -7.89
N ALA A 189 10.12 24.17 -9.02
CA ALA A 189 10.37 22.78 -9.38
C ALA A 189 11.39 22.07 -8.49
N ASN A 190 12.28 22.82 -7.86
CA ASN A 190 13.48 22.26 -7.25
C ASN A 190 13.43 22.08 -5.74
N LEU A 191 12.50 22.69 -5.04
CA LEU A 191 12.67 22.83 -3.59
C LEU A 191 11.75 21.98 -2.74
N SER A 192 10.66 21.48 -3.32
CA SER A 192 9.59 20.98 -2.46
C SER A 192 9.54 19.48 -2.37
N PHE A 193 9.98 18.80 -3.40
CA PHE A 193 9.97 17.36 -3.48
C PHE A 193 11.36 16.72 -3.55
N ALA A 194 12.42 17.46 -3.23
CA ALA A 194 13.74 16.87 -2.99
C ALA A 194 13.70 15.73 -1.97
N LEU A 195 12.73 15.79 -1.03
CA LEU A 195 12.41 14.72 -0.09
C LEU A 195 11.94 13.45 -0.81
N PHE A 196 11.33 13.56 -1.99
CA PHE A 196 10.72 12.46 -2.76
C PHE A 196 11.57 12.06 -3.98
N ASN A 197 12.87 12.17 -3.89
CA ASN A 197 13.78 11.68 -4.93
C ASN A 197 13.88 10.13 -4.84
N PRO A 198 13.63 9.37 -5.94
CA PRO A 198 13.59 9.87 -7.33
C PRO A 198 12.27 10.48 -7.77
N THR A 199 11.09 10.05 -7.34
CA THR A 199 9.81 10.65 -7.73
C THR A 199 8.62 10.01 -7.02
N ILE A 200 7.54 10.77 -6.88
CA ILE A 200 6.25 10.29 -6.41
C ILE A 200 5.46 9.53 -7.50
N GLU A 201 5.96 9.49 -8.72
CA GLU A 201 5.25 8.97 -9.89
C GLU A 201 5.68 7.56 -10.25
N ALA A 202 4.74 6.83 -10.84
CA ALA A 202 4.99 5.59 -11.53
C ALA A 202 4.93 5.77 -13.05
N SER A 203 5.81 5.04 -13.73
CA SER A 203 5.78 4.84 -15.18
C SER A 203 6.37 3.47 -15.50
N ASN A 204 5.99 2.93 -16.64
CA ASN A 204 6.47 1.64 -17.08
C ASN A 204 6.53 1.61 -18.62
N ALA A 205 7.44 0.84 -19.19
CA ALA A 205 7.54 0.65 -20.64
C ALA A 205 6.23 0.14 -21.29
N SER A 206 5.35 -0.48 -20.50
CA SER A 206 4.02 -0.94 -20.92
C SER A 206 2.89 0.05 -20.55
N GLY A 207 3.23 1.29 -20.18
CA GLY A 207 2.28 2.33 -19.79
C GLY A 207 1.81 2.23 -18.33
N ILE A 208 0.99 3.21 -17.93
CA ILE A 208 0.53 3.38 -16.54
C ILE A 208 -0.49 2.32 -16.11
N THR A 209 -1.09 1.58 -17.03
CA THR A 209 -2.04 0.49 -16.72
C THR A 209 -1.36 -0.86 -16.46
N SER A 210 -0.04 -0.90 -16.57
CA SER A 210 0.74 -2.10 -16.23
C SER A 210 0.67 -2.40 -14.73
N SER A 211 0.66 -3.68 -14.38
CA SER A 211 0.70 -4.13 -12.98
C SER A 211 1.94 -3.66 -12.21
N SER A 212 3.03 -3.32 -12.91
CA SER A 212 4.25 -2.75 -12.32
C SER A 212 4.21 -1.22 -12.18
N SER A 213 3.17 -0.55 -12.70
CA SER A 213 2.93 0.89 -12.55
C SER A 213 1.97 1.23 -11.40
N THR A 214 1.83 0.35 -10.41
CA THR A 214 1.04 0.63 -9.21
C THR A 214 1.73 1.66 -8.31
N LEU A 215 0.94 2.35 -7.50
CA LEU A 215 1.38 3.41 -6.62
C LEU A 215 1.09 3.05 -5.15
N ALA A 216 2.13 2.76 -4.38
CA ALA A 216 2.03 2.74 -2.92
C ALA A 216 1.91 4.17 -2.41
N VAL A 217 0.90 4.47 -1.60
CA VAL A 217 0.70 5.79 -1.00
C VAL A 217 1.03 5.75 0.48
N TYR A 218 1.81 6.71 0.91
CA TYR A 218 2.32 6.82 2.26
C TYR A 218 1.86 8.12 2.93
N ARG A 219 1.62 8.02 4.24
CA ARG A 219 1.31 9.11 5.14
C ARG A 219 2.58 9.54 5.86
N LEU A 220 3.03 10.76 5.58
CA LEU A 220 4.23 11.37 6.17
C LEU A 220 3.81 12.37 7.24
N VAL A 221 3.99 12.00 8.50
CA VAL A 221 3.64 12.85 9.65
C VAL A 221 4.83 13.73 10.02
N PRO A 222 4.64 15.05 10.21
CA PRO A 222 5.71 15.96 10.59
C PRO A 222 6.38 15.58 11.90
N GLY A 223 7.72 15.62 11.93
CA GLY A 223 8.50 15.33 13.13
C GLY A 223 8.57 13.86 13.53
N ALA A 224 7.92 12.94 12.80
CA ALA A 224 8.06 11.52 13.06
C ALA A 224 9.47 11.04 12.69
N VAL A 225 10.04 10.16 13.51
CA VAL A 225 11.37 9.58 13.30
C VAL A 225 11.27 8.26 12.52
N ALA A 226 10.09 7.65 12.52
CA ALA A 226 9.82 6.39 11.84
C ALA A 226 9.59 6.61 10.33
N PRO A 227 9.79 5.57 9.49
CA PRO A 227 9.34 5.61 8.10
C PRO A 227 7.86 5.95 7.98
N ALA A 228 7.48 6.55 6.84
CA ALA A 228 6.09 6.86 6.55
C ALA A 228 5.19 5.61 6.56
N THR A 229 3.97 5.75 7.05
CA THR A 229 3.01 4.65 7.11
C THR A 229 2.29 4.50 5.78
N ALA A 230 2.22 3.26 5.26
CA ALA A 230 1.47 3.00 4.04
C ALA A 230 -0.04 3.10 4.29
N LEU A 231 -0.75 3.82 3.41
CA LEU A 231 -2.21 3.80 3.33
C LEU A 231 -2.69 2.60 2.51
N GLY A 232 -2.06 2.35 1.39
CA GLY A 232 -2.43 1.29 0.45
C GLY A 232 -1.80 1.49 -0.92
N THR A 233 -2.36 0.81 -1.91
CA THR A 233 -1.87 0.80 -3.28
C THR A 233 -2.98 1.21 -4.24
N PHE A 234 -2.70 2.17 -5.10
CA PHE A 234 -3.56 2.52 -6.24
C PHE A 234 -3.10 1.80 -7.50
N SER A 235 -4.07 1.38 -8.30
CA SER A 235 -3.89 0.88 -9.65
C SER A 235 -4.93 1.48 -10.59
N ILE A 236 -4.61 1.58 -11.87
CA ILE A 236 -5.54 2.02 -12.92
C ILE A 236 -5.52 1.00 -14.05
N ASN A 237 -6.67 0.71 -14.64
CA ASN A 237 -6.76 -0.15 -15.83
C ASN A 237 -7.03 0.66 -17.11
N SER A 238 -7.03 0.00 -18.25
CA SER A 238 -7.20 0.63 -19.56
C SER A 238 -8.59 1.22 -19.81
N SER A 239 -9.58 0.91 -18.96
CA SER A 239 -10.89 1.58 -18.98
C SER A 239 -10.95 2.80 -18.05
N GLY A 240 -9.83 3.21 -17.45
CA GLY A 240 -9.77 4.33 -16.51
C GLY A 240 -10.29 4.00 -15.11
N THR A 241 -10.62 2.75 -14.84
CA THR A 241 -11.05 2.36 -13.49
C THR A 241 -9.86 2.41 -12.53
N VAL A 242 -9.96 3.22 -11.49
CA VAL A 242 -8.98 3.30 -10.43
C VAL A 242 -9.45 2.47 -9.24
N THR A 243 -8.58 1.59 -8.78
CA THR A 243 -8.80 0.75 -7.60
C THR A 243 -7.78 1.09 -6.52
N PHE A 244 -8.26 1.23 -5.30
CA PHE A 244 -7.44 1.30 -4.11
C PHE A 244 -7.48 -0.04 -3.37
N THR A 245 -6.32 -0.58 -3.05
CA THR A 245 -6.16 -1.74 -2.16
C THR A 245 -5.56 -1.24 -0.86
N ALA A 246 -6.30 -1.35 0.24
CA ALA A 246 -5.82 -0.90 1.54
C ALA A 246 -4.54 -1.65 1.94
N ALA A 247 -3.60 -0.94 2.57
CA ALA A 247 -2.45 -1.60 3.17
C ALA A 247 -2.95 -2.57 4.24
N THR A 248 -2.47 -3.80 4.18
CA THR A 248 -2.64 -4.70 5.31
C THR A 248 -1.81 -4.15 6.46
N THR A 249 -2.49 -3.76 7.53
CA THR A 249 -1.78 -3.35 8.76
C THR A 249 -1.01 -4.58 9.23
N SER A 250 0.31 -4.52 9.20
CA SER A 250 1.14 -5.59 9.74
C SER A 250 0.77 -5.80 11.21
N ALA A 251 0.38 -7.01 11.57
CA ALA A 251 0.08 -7.37 12.95
C ALA A 251 1.33 -7.17 13.83
N TYR A 252 2.52 -7.40 13.26
CA TYR A 252 3.80 -7.09 13.89
C TYR A 252 3.94 -5.58 14.17
N ASN A 253 3.66 -4.73 13.19
CA ASN A 253 3.78 -3.28 13.36
C ASN A 253 2.76 -2.76 14.40
N THR A 254 1.54 -3.28 14.40
CA THR A 254 0.53 -2.98 15.41
C THR A 254 1.01 -3.37 16.81
N TRP A 255 1.55 -4.57 16.96
CA TRP A 255 2.13 -5.04 18.20
C TRP A 255 3.32 -4.18 18.63
N ALA A 256 4.28 -3.90 17.75
CA ALA A 256 5.44 -3.06 18.06
C ALA A 256 5.01 -1.65 18.52
N SER A 257 4.02 -1.05 17.85
CA SER A 257 3.47 0.26 18.22
C SER A 257 2.75 0.25 19.57
N SER A 258 2.05 -0.84 19.92
CA SER A 258 1.38 -0.97 21.23
C SER A 258 2.34 -0.98 22.40
N TYR A 259 3.60 -1.34 22.15
CA TYR A 259 4.70 -1.25 23.11
C TYR A 259 5.57 0.01 22.94
N SER A 260 5.11 1.00 22.15
CA SER A 260 5.83 2.24 21.88
C SER A 260 7.22 2.05 21.24
N LEU A 261 7.44 0.95 20.55
CA LEU A 261 8.69 0.74 19.80
C LEU A 261 8.73 1.65 18.57
N SER A 262 9.88 2.26 18.32
CA SER A 262 10.10 3.15 17.18
C SER A 262 11.53 3.05 16.65
N GLY A 263 11.75 3.50 15.40
CA GLY A 263 13.06 3.52 14.77
C GLY A 263 13.73 2.13 14.76
N ALA A 264 15.01 2.08 15.09
CA ALA A 264 15.79 0.84 15.10
C ALA A 264 15.24 -0.20 16.10
N ASN A 265 14.65 0.24 17.21
CA ASN A 265 14.07 -0.66 18.21
C ASN A 265 12.79 -1.35 17.73
N ALA A 266 12.11 -0.83 16.71
CA ALA A 266 10.91 -1.44 16.11
C ALA A 266 11.24 -2.48 15.03
N LEU A 267 12.50 -2.68 14.68
CA LEU A 267 12.88 -3.67 13.67
C LEU A 267 12.60 -5.09 14.18
N PRO A 268 12.15 -6.03 13.33
CA PRO A 268 11.93 -7.42 13.72
C PRO A 268 13.15 -8.12 14.32
N THR A 269 14.33 -7.71 13.90
CA THR A 269 15.61 -8.24 14.38
C THR A 269 16.18 -7.54 15.60
N ALA A 270 15.56 -6.44 16.05
CA ALA A 270 16.02 -5.70 17.22
C ALA A 270 15.75 -6.46 18.52
N THR A 271 16.57 -6.17 19.54
CA THR A 271 16.52 -6.74 20.89
C THR A 271 16.47 -5.62 21.93
N PRO A 272 15.38 -4.82 21.98
CA PRO A 272 15.33 -3.61 22.81
C PRO A 272 15.48 -3.88 24.31
N ALA A 273 15.11 -5.06 24.78
CA ALA A 273 15.30 -5.48 26.17
C ALA A 273 16.74 -5.94 26.49
N ASN A 274 17.66 -5.98 25.52
CA ASN A 274 19.04 -6.47 25.65
C ASN A 274 19.16 -7.92 26.19
N ASP A 275 18.16 -8.75 25.95
CA ASP A 275 18.08 -10.16 26.38
C ASP A 275 18.50 -11.15 25.28
N GLY A 276 18.90 -10.62 24.11
CA GLY A 276 19.28 -11.44 22.95
C GLY A 276 18.10 -12.01 22.16
N ILE A 277 16.85 -11.77 22.59
CA ILE A 277 15.65 -12.28 21.92
C ILE A 277 15.10 -11.20 20.97
N GLN A 278 15.09 -11.52 19.69
CA GLN A 278 14.60 -10.61 18.66
C GLN A 278 13.10 -10.34 18.79
N ASN A 279 12.68 -9.14 18.41
CA ASN A 279 11.28 -8.73 18.42
C ASN A 279 10.36 -9.70 17.66
N MET A 280 10.79 -10.22 16.49
CA MET A 280 9.98 -11.19 15.74
C MET A 280 9.71 -12.48 16.53
N VAL A 281 10.67 -12.91 17.34
CA VAL A 281 10.49 -14.08 18.22
C VAL A 281 9.54 -13.74 19.35
N LYS A 282 9.71 -12.58 19.99
CA LYS A 282 8.81 -12.10 21.04
C LYS A 282 7.38 -11.91 20.53
N PHE A 283 7.21 -11.36 19.32
CA PHE A 283 5.91 -11.24 18.68
C PHE A 283 5.27 -12.62 18.43
N ALA A 284 6.05 -13.55 17.89
CA ALA A 284 5.57 -14.92 17.63
C ALA A 284 5.12 -15.65 18.90
N LEU A 285 5.76 -15.36 20.02
CA LEU A 285 5.46 -15.95 21.33
C LEU A 285 4.42 -15.14 22.15
N GLY A 286 4.06 -13.91 21.73
CA GLY A 286 3.19 -13.02 22.49
C GLY A 286 3.86 -12.33 23.68
N ALA A 287 5.20 -12.31 23.72
CA ALA A 287 5.99 -11.70 24.79
C ALA A 287 6.06 -10.19 24.69
N ASN A 288 6.51 -9.51 25.75
CA ASN A 288 6.73 -8.06 25.77
C ASN A 288 8.12 -7.72 25.21
N PRO A 289 8.25 -6.91 24.14
CA PRO A 289 9.56 -6.58 23.54
C PRO A 289 10.48 -5.78 24.49
N ASN A 290 9.90 -5.04 25.44
CA ASN A 290 10.64 -4.19 26.37
C ASN A 290 11.04 -4.93 27.69
N SER A 291 10.64 -6.21 27.83
CA SER A 291 10.93 -7.00 29.01
C SER A 291 12.02 -8.04 28.73
N GLY A 292 13.05 -8.08 29.56
CA GLY A 292 14.08 -9.14 29.57
C GLY A 292 13.75 -10.29 30.52
N SER A 293 12.60 -10.28 31.21
CA SER A 293 12.24 -11.26 32.25
C SER A 293 11.04 -12.14 31.88
N ASP A 294 10.71 -12.25 30.59
CA ASP A 294 9.53 -12.95 30.09
C ASP A 294 9.73 -14.47 29.95
N ALA A 295 10.36 -15.11 30.96
CA ALA A 295 10.66 -16.53 30.93
C ALA A 295 9.45 -17.46 30.67
N GLN A 296 8.23 -17.01 31.04
CA GLN A 296 6.99 -17.75 30.81
C GLN A 296 6.60 -17.85 29.31
N PHE A 297 7.16 -16.99 28.46
CA PHE A 297 6.95 -17.04 27.01
C PHE A 297 8.02 -17.86 26.28
N LEU A 298 9.10 -18.22 26.95
CA LEU A 298 10.15 -19.01 26.31
C LEU A 298 9.72 -20.46 26.11
N PRO A 299 10.22 -21.13 25.07
CA PRO A 299 9.97 -22.56 24.88
C PRO A 299 10.42 -23.41 26.07
N THR A 300 9.63 -24.41 26.39
CA THR A 300 9.95 -25.43 27.39
C THR A 300 10.19 -26.76 26.72
N ALA A 301 11.13 -27.55 27.26
CA ALA A 301 11.45 -28.88 26.78
C ALA A 301 11.38 -29.88 27.93
N VAL A 302 10.50 -30.85 27.81
CA VAL A 302 10.34 -31.93 28.81
C VAL A 302 10.81 -33.26 28.21
N SER A 303 11.82 -33.85 28.82
CA SER A 303 12.40 -35.11 28.37
C SER A 303 11.70 -36.30 29.03
N GLY A 304 10.96 -37.08 28.24
CA GLY A 304 10.42 -38.38 28.63
C GLY A 304 11.37 -39.54 28.30
N PRO A 305 10.98 -40.80 28.61
CA PRO A 305 11.81 -41.99 28.29
C PRO A 305 12.07 -42.16 26.79
N THR A 306 11.08 -41.93 25.95
CA THR A 306 11.11 -42.17 24.49
C THR A 306 10.97 -40.90 23.64
N ASN A 307 10.55 -39.79 24.24
CA ASN A 307 10.23 -38.55 23.54
C ASN A 307 10.80 -37.31 24.23
N LEU A 308 10.99 -36.27 23.48
CA LEU A 308 11.15 -34.88 23.93
C LEU A 308 9.88 -34.14 23.59
N THR A 309 9.17 -33.61 24.59
CA THR A 309 8.02 -32.71 24.37
C THR A 309 8.52 -31.28 24.39
N PHE A 310 8.28 -30.52 23.29
CA PHE A 310 8.69 -29.14 23.16
C PHE A 310 7.44 -28.28 23.02
N SER A 311 7.27 -27.29 23.87
CA SER A 311 6.07 -26.46 23.94
C SER A 311 6.41 -24.97 24.09
N PHE A 312 5.60 -24.09 23.50
CA PHE A 312 5.75 -22.64 23.63
C PHE A 312 4.41 -21.93 23.43
N PRO A 313 4.19 -20.77 24.05
CA PRO A 313 3.07 -19.90 23.73
C PRO A 313 3.15 -19.47 22.26
N HIS A 314 2.01 -19.45 21.56
CA HIS A 314 1.96 -19.07 20.16
C HIS A 314 0.93 -17.96 19.95
N ASN A 315 1.39 -16.81 19.47
CA ASN A 315 0.53 -15.69 19.16
C ASN A 315 -0.14 -15.89 17.79
N PRO A 316 -1.48 -16.10 17.72
CA PRO A 316 -2.16 -16.32 16.46
C PRO A 316 -2.04 -15.15 15.49
N ALA A 317 -1.83 -13.92 15.97
CA ALA A 317 -1.62 -12.76 15.12
C ALA A 317 -0.31 -12.83 14.32
N SER A 318 0.67 -13.66 14.74
CA SER A 318 1.93 -13.82 14.02
C SER A 318 1.83 -14.69 12.77
N VAL A 319 0.83 -15.57 12.70
CA VAL A 319 0.70 -16.61 11.66
C VAL A 319 0.63 -16.04 10.23
N ALA A 320 0.06 -14.85 10.06
CA ALA A 320 -0.05 -14.23 8.75
C ALA A 320 1.32 -13.75 8.19
N GLU A 321 2.27 -13.44 9.06
CA GLU A 321 3.51 -12.76 8.69
C GLU A 321 4.78 -13.61 8.93
N TYR A 322 4.70 -14.59 9.84
CA TYR A 322 5.84 -15.40 10.25
C TYR A 322 5.50 -16.89 10.23
N ASP A 323 6.48 -17.67 9.77
CA ASP A 323 6.50 -19.13 9.97
C ASP A 323 7.21 -19.43 11.29
N VAL A 324 6.52 -20.16 12.16
CA VAL A 324 7.04 -20.61 13.46
C VAL A 324 7.18 -22.12 13.41
N ALA A 325 8.38 -22.62 13.55
CA ALA A 325 8.69 -24.04 13.44
C ALA A 325 9.66 -24.50 14.54
N VAL A 326 9.66 -25.78 14.80
CA VAL A 326 10.65 -26.44 15.69
C VAL A 326 11.60 -27.22 14.80
N ASP A 327 12.88 -26.97 14.95
CA ASP A 327 13.93 -27.77 14.33
C ASP A 327 14.60 -28.68 15.42
N THR A 328 15.08 -29.84 14.98
CA THR A 328 15.79 -30.78 15.81
C THR A 328 17.16 -31.11 15.27
N SER A 329 18.08 -31.48 16.16
CA SER A 329 19.42 -31.88 15.82
C SER A 329 19.94 -32.94 16.81
N THR A 330 20.86 -33.77 16.36
CA THR A 330 21.60 -34.72 17.22
C THR A 330 23.05 -34.28 17.43
N ASP A 331 23.53 -33.30 16.67
CA ASP A 331 24.94 -32.86 16.64
C ASP A 331 25.13 -31.33 16.77
N LEU A 332 24.02 -30.53 16.83
CA LEU A 332 23.98 -29.08 16.83
C LEU A 332 24.51 -28.44 15.53
N LEU A 333 24.88 -29.22 14.53
CA LEU A 333 25.41 -28.76 13.26
C LEU A 333 24.33 -28.85 12.16
N SER A 334 23.68 -30.01 12.09
CA SER A 334 22.62 -30.29 11.12
C SER A 334 21.26 -30.23 11.80
N TRP A 335 20.36 -29.40 11.23
CA TRP A 335 19.02 -29.19 11.78
C TRP A 335 17.95 -29.63 10.77
N THR A 336 16.98 -30.38 11.24
CA THR A 336 15.81 -30.83 10.46
C THR A 336 14.54 -30.43 11.16
N SER A 337 13.45 -30.24 10.39
CA SER A 337 12.16 -29.91 10.99
C SER A 337 11.65 -31.05 11.90
N ALA A 338 11.20 -30.67 13.08
CA ALA A 338 10.50 -31.58 13.97
C ALA A 338 9.16 -32.04 13.39
N PRO A 339 8.56 -33.15 13.88
CA PRO A 339 7.19 -33.51 13.56
C PRO A 339 6.24 -32.35 13.83
N ALA A 340 5.18 -32.23 13.00
CA ALA A 340 4.14 -31.23 13.20
C ALA A 340 3.51 -31.40 14.59
N GLY A 341 3.34 -30.28 15.28
CA GLY A 341 2.69 -30.23 16.58
C GLY A 341 1.21 -29.92 16.49
N THR A 342 0.62 -29.74 17.64
CA THR A 342 -0.77 -29.31 17.82
C THR A 342 -0.83 -28.01 18.60
N GLU A 343 -1.83 -27.19 18.33
CA GLU A 343 -2.08 -25.97 19.08
C GLU A 343 -3.35 -26.13 19.92
N SER A 344 -3.26 -25.80 21.19
CA SER A 344 -4.37 -25.84 22.13
C SER A 344 -4.20 -24.74 23.17
N GLY A 345 -5.24 -23.91 23.35
CA GLY A 345 -5.24 -22.83 24.35
C GLY A 345 -4.10 -21.81 24.17
N GLY A 346 -3.65 -21.56 22.93
CA GLY A 346 -2.54 -20.64 22.63
C GLY A 346 -1.15 -21.22 22.95
N ILE A 347 -1.06 -22.52 23.16
CA ILE A 347 0.21 -23.24 23.35
C ILE A 347 0.40 -24.21 22.17
N TYR A 348 1.49 -24.06 21.46
CA TYR A 348 1.93 -25.02 20.47
C TYR A 348 2.78 -26.12 21.16
N THR A 349 2.49 -27.37 20.83
CA THR A 349 3.22 -28.51 21.41
C THR A 349 3.57 -29.52 20.32
N THR A 350 4.83 -29.92 20.25
CA THR A 350 5.29 -31.04 19.40
C THR A 350 5.95 -32.12 20.26
N VAL A 351 5.72 -33.36 19.87
CA VAL A 351 6.33 -34.56 20.51
C VAL A 351 7.35 -35.15 19.54
N ILE A 352 8.60 -35.12 19.93
CA ILE A 352 9.75 -35.49 19.12
C ILE A 352 10.27 -36.82 19.58
N PRO A 353 10.19 -37.90 18.78
CA PRO A 353 10.72 -39.21 19.15
C PRO A 353 12.25 -39.18 19.30
N LYS A 354 12.78 -39.78 20.33
CA LYS A 354 14.23 -39.88 20.54
C LYS A 354 14.90 -40.92 19.65
N ASN A 355 14.18 -41.93 19.18
CA ASN A 355 14.66 -42.96 18.25
C ASN A 355 15.99 -43.61 18.65
N GLY A 356 16.25 -43.69 19.96
CA GLY A 356 17.48 -44.30 20.51
C GLY A 356 18.75 -43.46 20.35
N VAL A 357 18.67 -42.19 19.91
CA VAL A 357 19.85 -41.31 19.81
C VAL A 357 20.33 -40.89 21.19
N PRO A 358 21.67 -40.77 21.41
CA PRO A 358 22.23 -40.41 22.71
C PRO A 358 21.94 -38.95 23.09
N SER A 359 21.80 -38.07 22.12
CA SER A 359 21.50 -36.66 22.34
C SER A 359 20.48 -36.16 21.32
N LEU A 360 19.52 -35.37 21.78
CA LEU A 360 18.50 -34.72 20.94
C LEU A 360 18.33 -33.29 21.42
N PHE A 361 18.50 -32.36 20.48
CA PHE A 361 18.37 -30.96 20.70
C PHE A 361 17.15 -30.44 19.92
N ALA A 362 16.47 -29.42 20.44
CA ALA A 362 15.38 -28.74 19.76
C ALA A 362 15.56 -27.24 19.88
N ARG A 363 15.17 -26.52 18.84
CA ARG A 363 15.12 -25.03 18.81
C ARG A 363 13.86 -24.53 18.15
N LEU A 364 13.43 -23.37 18.61
CA LEU A 364 12.42 -22.58 17.90
C LEU A 364 13.07 -21.85 16.73
N ARG A 365 12.41 -21.87 15.57
CA ARG A 365 12.77 -21.07 14.40
C ARG A 365 11.60 -20.18 14.01
N VAL A 366 11.85 -18.87 13.89
CA VAL A 366 10.89 -17.88 13.41
C VAL A 366 11.46 -17.22 12.16
N THR A 367 10.73 -17.28 11.07
CA THR A 367 11.15 -16.69 9.79
C THR A 367 10.01 -15.86 9.20
N LYS A 368 10.33 -14.70 8.61
CA LYS A 368 9.33 -13.88 7.92
C LYS A 368 8.91 -14.60 6.62
N LYS A 369 7.60 -14.59 6.34
CA LYS A 369 7.01 -15.12 5.10
C LYS A 369 7.29 -14.21 3.91
#